data_f2e899729681511e6b1bda5ffe4f30a9
#
_entry.id   f2e899729681511e6b1bda5ffe4f30a9
#
_cell.length_a   1.000
_cell.length_b   1.000
_cell.length_c   1.000
_cell.angle_alpha   90.00
_cell.angle_beta   90.00
_cell.angle_gamma   90.00
#
_symmetry.space_group_name_H-M   'P 1'
#
loop_
_entity.id
_entity.type
_entity.pdbx_description
1 polymer ?
#
loop_
_entity_poly.entity_id
_entity_poly.type
_entity_poly.pdbx_seq_one_letter_code
_entity_poly.pdbx_strand_id
1 'polypeptide(L)'
;MKNRSESTPMDPTSFERTVLPNGVRLHINSSPKMKTVLVRADFGGNLDGDVTRRALIPMILRRGTRRFPDMKSMNRHLEGLYGASVVTDVTKIGEWHTLKFTLELVNDVFIPGGKGVVRDGLEFLRELIWEPRATGDSFDPEYVTQEKTNLQRTIEGLVDDKGHYALERCIREMCAGEEFRRFEIGDLADLEGIDARALHGTWRHLVDRAPLDVYISGDIDVSAARDLLREIFGHPRRGDLLLSSRPAEVAVGEPRSVQERMDVNQCRLVLGYRHGVTYFGGDLEGLVMMNGVLGSFSHSKLFQNVREKASLAYDAHSALEKTKGLLFVSCGIAAENHGKVLEIIAEQIRALQEGDVSDVELTATRESFLNHLTMMEDSPSEIMEVDRVWRLHGREFDLGRYREGLKDVGRDRIAACASKLRLDTEFFLRS
;
A
#
# COMPACT_ATOMS: atom_id res chain seq x y z
N MET A 1 16.39 37.02 12.43
CA MET A 1 16.93 35.72 12.90
C MET A 1 16.32 35.45 14.28
N LYS A 2 15.25 34.66 14.35
CA LYS A 2 14.67 34.22 15.63
C LYS A 2 15.46 32.97 16.06
N ASN A 3 15.99 32.98 17.27
CA ASN A 3 16.61 31.82 17.91
C ASN A 3 15.66 30.64 17.86
N ARG A 4 15.92 29.66 17.00
CA ARG A 4 15.38 28.32 17.16
C ARG A 4 16.12 27.74 18.38
N SER A 5 15.41 27.50 19.48
CA SER A 5 15.90 26.70 20.59
C SER A 5 16.44 25.37 20.02
N GLU A 6 17.60 24.93 20.44
CA GLU A 6 18.16 23.62 20.15
C GLU A 6 17.19 22.54 20.71
N SER A 7 16.20 22.18 19.91
CA SER A 7 15.41 20.99 20.16
C SER A 7 16.23 19.77 19.77
N THR A 8 16.29 18.77 20.63
CA THR A 8 16.78 17.43 20.31
C THR A 8 16.28 17.05 18.92
N PRO A 9 17.13 16.55 18.01
CA PRO A 9 16.67 16.18 16.68
C PRO A 9 15.51 15.17 16.83
N MET A 10 14.31 15.58 16.43
CA MET A 10 13.15 14.71 16.42
C MET A 10 13.40 13.57 15.43
N ASP A 11 13.02 12.37 15.81
CA ASP A 11 13.03 11.22 14.89
C ASP A 11 12.28 11.64 13.60
N PRO A 12 12.92 11.60 12.43
CA PRO A 12 12.32 12.04 11.16
C PRO A 12 11.07 11.26 10.79
N THR A 13 10.86 10.09 11.40
CA THR A 13 9.68 9.25 11.17
C THR A 13 8.59 9.44 12.20
N SER A 14 8.78 10.31 13.21
CA SER A 14 7.80 10.52 14.27
C SER A 14 6.68 11.48 13.84
N PHE A 15 5.46 11.21 14.35
CA PHE A 15 4.28 12.05 14.13
C PHE A 15 3.73 12.57 15.46
N GLU A 16 3.46 13.88 15.53
CA GLU A 16 2.54 14.39 16.54
C GLU A 16 1.10 14.03 16.17
N ARG A 17 0.35 13.53 17.14
CA ARG A 17 -0.98 12.96 16.91
C ARG A 17 -2.06 13.66 17.70
N THR A 18 -3.22 13.85 17.07
CA THR A 18 -4.42 14.41 17.70
C THR A 18 -5.65 13.74 17.12
N VAL A 19 -6.62 13.41 17.98
CA VAL A 19 -7.94 12.95 17.53
C VAL A 19 -8.93 14.09 17.69
N LEU A 20 -9.60 14.46 16.62
CA LEU A 20 -10.62 15.48 16.62
C LEU A 20 -11.94 14.96 17.22
N PRO A 21 -12.83 15.84 17.71
CA PRO A 21 -14.14 15.43 18.26
C PRO A 21 -15.02 14.61 17.30
N ASN A 22 -14.82 14.78 15.99
CA ASN A 22 -15.53 14.06 14.93
C ASN A 22 -14.85 12.73 14.54
N GLY A 23 -13.85 12.26 15.31
CA GLY A 23 -13.15 11.01 15.10
C GLY A 23 -12.03 11.04 14.06
N VAL A 24 -11.75 12.17 13.41
CA VAL A 24 -10.61 12.32 12.50
C VAL A 24 -9.30 12.26 13.29
N ARG A 25 -8.36 11.43 12.84
CA ARG A 25 -7.03 11.31 13.43
C ARG A 25 -6.04 12.11 12.61
N LEU A 26 -5.40 13.07 13.25
CA LEU A 26 -4.37 13.92 12.65
C LEU A 26 -2.99 13.39 13.00
N HIS A 27 -2.11 13.32 12.00
CA HIS A 27 -0.72 12.88 12.10
C HIS A 27 0.16 13.94 11.45
N ILE A 28 0.97 14.64 12.24
CA ILE A 28 1.75 15.79 11.82
C ILE A 28 3.24 15.47 11.99
N ASN A 29 3.98 15.47 10.88
CA ASN A 29 5.42 15.31 10.85
C ASN A 29 6.06 16.63 10.36
N SER A 30 6.94 17.22 11.17
CA SER A 30 7.67 18.43 10.80
C SER A 30 9.11 18.06 10.41
N SER A 31 9.46 18.28 9.16
CA SER A 31 10.79 18.00 8.65
C SER A 31 11.34 19.20 7.86
N PRO A 32 12.40 19.88 8.35
CA PRO A 32 12.99 21.04 7.67
C PRO A 32 13.74 20.65 6.38
N LYS A 33 13.91 19.36 6.11
CA LYS A 33 14.52 18.87 4.86
C LYS A 33 13.61 19.08 3.66
N MET A 34 12.26 19.13 3.88
CA MET A 34 11.28 19.10 2.81
C MET A 34 10.97 20.52 2.30
N LYS A 35 11.00 20.68 0.97
CA LYS A 35 10.59 21.93 0.30
C LYS A 35 9.09 21.92 -0.07
N THR A 36 8.50 20.77 -0.14
CA THR A 36 7.07 20.56 -0.38
C THR A 36 6.38 20.20 0.93
N VAL A 37 5.06 20.40 0.94
CA VAL A 37 4.16 19.86 1.95
C VAL A 37 3.36 18.73 1.31
N LEU A 38 3.44 17.55 1.89
CA LEU A 38 2.65 16.40 1.51
C LEU A 38 1.51 16.24 2.50
N VAL A 39 0.29 16.16 1.98
CA VAL A 39 -0.93 15.89 2.78
C VAL A 39 -1.60 14.65 2.22
N ARG A 40 -2.03 13.75 3.11
CA ARG A 40 -2.76 12.55 2.70
C ARG A 40 -3.96 12.32 3.60
N ALA A 41 -5.12 12.16 3.00
CA ALA A 41 -6.35 11.77 3.68
C ALA A 41 -6.69 10.30 3.29
N ASP A 42 -6.68 9.42 4.30
CA ASP A 42 -6.87 7.97 4.14
C ASP A 42 -8.20 7.56 4.76
N PHE A 43 -9.16 7.15 3.93
CA PHE A 43 -10.42 6.56 4.39
C PHE A 43 -10.30 5.04 4.46
N GLY A 44 -10.48 4.49 5.65
CA GLY A 44 -10.46 3.05 5.90
C GLY A 44 -11.81 2.39 5.67
N GLY A 45 -11.80 1.18 5.14
CA GLY A 45 -12.95 0.29 5.00
C GLY A 45 -12.52 -1.16 5.13
N ASN A 46 -13.48 -2.08 5.25
CA ASN A 46 -13.20 -3.51 5.17
C ASN A 46 -13.10 -3.94 3.71
N LEU A 47 -12.31 -4.94 3.43
CA LEU A 47 -12.23 -5.55 2.11
C LEU A 47 -13.43 -6.50 1.93
N ASP A 48 -14.58 -5.94 1.57
CA ASP A 48 -15.88 -6.62 1.49
C ASP A 48 -16.53 -6.48 0.10
N GLY A 49 -17.82 -6.81 -0.04
CA GLY A 49 -18.56 -6.74 -1.31
C GLY A 49 -18.69 -5.35 -1.94
N ASP A 50 -18.33 -4.27 -1.23
CA ASP A 50 -18.44 -2.90 -1.75
C ASP A 50 -17.13 -2.35 -2.32
N VAL A 51 -16.08 -3.18 -2.45
CA VAL A 51 -14.75 -2.77 -2.95
C VAL A 51 -14.85 -2.07 -4.30
N THR A 52 -15.56 -2.65 -5.27
CA THR A 52 -15.71 -2.10 -6.63
C THR A 52 -16.38 -0.71 -6.63
N ARG A 53 -17.43 -0.52 -5.81
CA ARG A 53 -18.07 0.80 -5.64
C ARG A 53 -17.11 1.80 -5.03
N ARG A 54 -16.38 1.39 -3.98
CA ARG A 54 -15.42 2.28 -3.32
C ARG A 54 -14.27 2.65 -4.24
N ALA A 55 -13.80 1.75 -5.10
CA ALA A 55 -12.77 2.03 -6.09
C ALA A 55 -13.19 3.08 -7.12
N LEU A 56 -14.47 3.19 -7.44
CA LEU A 56 -15.01 4.23 -8.33
C LEU A 56 -15.07 5.61 -7.66
N ILE A 57 -15.11 5.71 -6.31
CA ILE A 57 -15.25 7.00 -5.62
C ILE A 57 -14.10 7.95 -5.95
N PRO A 58 -12.83 7.62 -5.79
CA PRO A 58 -11.74 8.53 -6.13
C PRO A 58 -11.76 8.97 -7.59
N MET A 59 -12.21 8.10 -8.52
CA MET A 59 -12.31 8.40 -9.92
C MET A 59 -13.40 9.44 -10.22
N ILE A 60 -14.60 9.25 -9.65
CA ILE A 60 -15.74 10.15 -9.86
C ILE A 60 -15.53 11.52 -9.19
N LEU A 61 -14.87 11.57 -8.00
CA LEU A 61 -14.59 12.83 -7.31
C LEU A 61 -13.65 13.72 -8.15
N ARG A 62 -12.75 13.15 -8.92
CA ARG A 62 -11.87 13.89 -9.84
C ARG A 62 -12.57 14.48 -11.07
N ARG A 63 -13.86 14.22 -11.27
CA ARG A 63 -14.63 14.79 -12.39
C ARG A 63 -15.05 16.23 -12.16
N GLY A 64 -15.10 16.69 -10.92
CA GLY A 64 -15.42 18.05 -10.57
C GLY A 64 -15.94 18.19 -9.14
N THR A 65 -15.87 19.43 -8.65
CA THR A 65 -16.42 19.84 -7.36
C THR A 65 -17.57 20.82 -7.59
N ARG A 66 -18.20 21.26 -6.51
CA ARG A 66 -19.20 22.32 -6.58
C ARG A 66 -18.63 23.62 -7.16
N ARG A 67 -17.39 23.98 -6.77
CA ARG A 67 -16.70 25.20 -7.21
C ARG A 67 -15.98 25.04 -8.53
N PHE A 68 -15.42 23.86 -8.78
CA PHE A 68 -14.68 23.52 -9.98
C PHE A 68 -15.43 22.43 -10.75
N PRO A 69 -16.33 22.79 -11.69
CA PRO A 69 -17.31 21.86 -12.24
C PRO A 69 -16.72 20.82 -13.22
N ASP A 70 -15.44 20.91 -13.53
CA ASP A 70 -14.74 20.00 -14.45
C ASP A 70 -13.25 19.85 -14.12
N MET A 71 -12.62 18.83 -14.67
CA MET A 71 -11.18 18.55 -14.51
C MET A 71 -10.30 19.73 -14.96
N LYS A 72 -10.72 20.46 -16.00
CA LYS A 72 -9.94 21.59 -16.53
C LYS A 72 -9.87 22.74 -15.52
N SER A 73 -11.00 23.07 -14.89
CA SER A 73 -11.06 24.13 -13.86
C SER A 73 -10.30 23.73 -12.61
N MET A 74 -10.38 22.46 -12.17
CA MET A 74 -9.57 21.93 -11.07
C MET A 74 -8.07 21.99 -11.37
N ASN A 75 -7.65 21.52 -12.52
CA ASN A 75 -6.23 21.54 -12.91
C ASN A 75 -5.70 22.98 -13.00
N ARG A 76 -6.47 23.91 -13.56
CA ARG A 76 -6.10 25.33 -13.59
C ARG A 76 -5.93 25.91 -12.18
N HIS A 77 -6.78 25.51 -11.24
CA HIS A 77 -6.63 25.93 -9.86
C HIS A 77 -5.35 25.40 -9.24
N LEU A 78 -5.05 24.10 -9.43
CA LEU A 78 -3.83 23.46 -8.93
C LEU A 78 -2.56 24.05 -9.57
N GLU A 79 -2.60 24.38 -10.87
CA GLU A 79 -1.53 25.12 -11.54
C GLU A 79 -1.32 26.50 -10.91
N GLY A 80 -2.41 27.21 -10.53
CA GLY A 80 -2.37 28.46 -9.80
C GLY A 80 -1.78 28.35 -8.39
N LEU A 81 -1.78 27.16 -7.80
CA LEU A 81 -1.10 26.83 -6.55
C LEU A 81 0.35 26.34 -6.77
N TYR A 82 1.04 26.96 -7.72
CA TYR A 82 2.44 26.66 -8.07
C TYR A 82 2.67 25.22 -8.50
N GLY A 83 1.72 24.64 -9.21
CA GLY A 83 1.81 23.27 -9.72
C GLY A 83 1.52 22.21 -8.65
N ALA A 84 0.65 22.52 -7.70
CA ALA A 84 0.15 21.53 -6.76
C ALA A 84 -0.44 20.32 -7.49
N SER A 85 -0.28 19.14 -6.94
CA SER A 85 -0.81 17.91 -7.52
C SER A 85 -1.72 17.17 -6.56
N VAL A 86 -2.79 16.56 -7.10
CA VAL A 86 -3.65 15.65 -6.35
C VAL A 86 -3.65 14.29 -7.03
N VAL A 87 -3.26 13.27 -6.25
CA VAL A 87 -3.31 11.87 -6.65
C VAL A 87 -4.33 11.15 -5.79
N THR A 88 -5.13 10.30 -6.42
CA THR A 88 -6.10 9.46 -5.71
C THR A 88 -5.83 8.01 -6.04
N ASP A 89 -5.90 7.16 -5.03
CA ASP A 89 -5.58 5.74 -5.16
C ASP A 89 -6.43 4.89 -4.23
N VAL A 90 -6.51 3.61 -4.50
CA VAL A 90 -7.09 2.61 -3.60
C VAL A 90 -6.07 1.49 -3.37
N THR A 91 -5.99 1.02 -2.14
CA THR A 91 -5.05 -0.05 -1.77
C THR A 91 -5.68 -1.01 -0.78
N LYS A 92 -5.17 -2.24 -0.73
CA LYS A 92 -5.51 -3.19 0.34
C LYS A 92 -4.29 -3.44 1.25
N ILE A 93 -4.54 -3.59 2.52
CA ILE A 93 -3.56 -4.03 3.54
C ILE A 93 -4.23 -5.17 4.30
N GLY A 94 -3.84 -6.41 4.03
CA GLY A 94 -4.62 -7.55 4.48
C GLY A 94 -6.08 -7.43 4.05
N GLU A 95 -7.01 -7.49 5.00
CA GLU A 95 -8.45 -7.38 4.73
C GLU A 95 -9.01 -5.96 4.93
N TRP A 96 -8.15 -4.96 4.94
CA TRP A 96 -8.55 -3.56 4.96
C TRP A 96 -8.38 -2.91 3.59
N HIS A 97 -9.40 -2.16 3.20
CA HIS A 97 -9.43 -1.37 1.97
C HIS A 97 -9.27 0.11 2.31
N THR A 98 -8.44 0.81 1.56
CA THR A 98 -8.14 2.23 1.81
C THR A 98 -8.30 3.05 0.56
N LEU A 99 -9.04 4.15 0.67
CA LEU A 99 -9.09 5.19 -0.34
C LEU A 99 -8.16 6.32 0.10
N LYS A 100 -7.18 6.63 -0.74
CA LYS A 100 -6.12 7.61 -0.47
C LYS A 100 -6.33 8.86 -1.34
N PHE A 101 -6.25 10.03 -0.73
CA PHE A 101 -6.27 11.32 -1.40
C PHE A 101 -5.00 12.06 -0.99
N THR A 102 -4.05 12.16 -1.89
CA THR A 102 -2.74 12.75 -1.64
C THR A 102 -2.64 14.09 -2.36
N LEU A 103 -2.34 15.13 -1.63
CA LEU A 103 -2.05 16.48 -2.12
C LEU A 103 -0.58 16.78 -1.87
N GLU A 104 0.14 17.16 -2.91
CA GLU A 104 1.50 17.68 -2.80
C GLU A 104 1.55 19.11 -3.34
N LEU A 105 2.21 20.00 -2.59
CA LEU A 105 2.31 21.41 -2.93
C LEU A 105 3.62 22.02 -2.40
N VAL A 106 4.03 23.14 -3.00
CA VAL A 106 5.17 23.90 -2.52
C VAL A 106 4.84 24.55 -1.20
N ASN A 107 5.77 24.50 -0.24
CA ASN A 107 5.59 25.15 1.04
C ASN A 107 5.64 26.69 0.89
N ASP A 108 4.72 27.39 1.56
CA ASP A 108 4.60 28.87 1.56
C ASP A 108 5.93 29.59 1.83
N VAL A 109 6.81 29.01 2.64
CA VAL A 109 8.10 29.62 3.00
C VAL A 109 9.07 29.77 1.83
N PHE A 110 8.86 29.02 0.75
CA PHE A 110 9.68 29.08 -0.48
C PHE A 110 9.07 29.94 -1.59
N ILE A 111 7.90 30.53 -1.35
CA ILE A 111 7.18 31.32 -2.35
C ILE A 111 7.32 32.82 -1.98
N PRO A 112 7.94 33.67 -2.83
CA PRO A 112 8.04 35.10 -2.59
C PRO A 112 6.65 35.76 -2.43
N GLY A 113 6.36 36.26 -1.23
CA GLY A 113 5.05 36.83 -0.90
C GLY A 113 3.92 35.81 -0.82
N GLY A 114 4.21 34.51 -1.01
CA GLY A 114 3.25 33.44 -0.99
C GLY A 114 2.85 33.10 0.44
N LYS A 115 1.67 33.54 0.83
CA LYS A 115 1.04 33.10 2.07
C LYS A 115 -0.30 32.50 1.70
N GLY A 116 -0.55 31.27 2.16
CA GLY A 116 -1.85 30.63 2.04
C GLY A 116 -1.94 29.52 0.99
N VAL A 117 -0.88 29.18 0.26
CA VAL A 117 -0.89 28.07 -0.71
C VAL A 117 -1.22 26.74 -0.03
N VAL A 118 -0.66 26.51 1.17
CA VAL A 118 -0.95 25.30 1.96
C VAL A 118 -2.43 25.30 2.39
N ARG A 119 -2.97 26.45 2.85
CA ARG A 119 -4.38 26.59 3.20
C ARG A 119 -5.28 26.33 1.99
N ASP A 120 -5.04 27.03 0.88
CA ASP A 120 -5.86 26.93 -0.33
C ASP A 120 -5.86 25.50 -0.91
N GLY A 121 -4.71 24.81 -0.84
CA GLY A 121 -4.60 23.42 -1.23
C GLY A 121 -5.39 22.47 -0.31
N LEU A 122 -5.34 22.68 0.99
CA LEU A 122 -6.12 21.92 1.97
C LEU A 122 -7.64 22.15 1.81
N GLU A 123 -8.05 23.39 1.56
CA GLU A 123 -9.45 23.73 1.26
C GLU A 123 -9.91 23.04 -0.03
N PHE A 124 -9.06 23.04 -1.07
CA PHE A 124 -9.33 22.29 -2.30
C PHE A 124 -9.45 20.77 -2.04
N LEU A 125 -8.54 20.18 -1.26
CA LEU A 125 -8.62 18.76 -0.91
C LEU A 125 -9.91 18.43 -0.14
N ARG A 126 -10.31 19.29 0.80
CA ARG A 126 -11.58 19.16 1.52
C ARG A 126 -12.76 19.24 0.54
N GLU A 127 -12.75 20.23 -0.36
CA GLU A 127 -13.82 20.42 -1.34
C GLU A 127 -13.92 19.21 -2.28
N LEU A 128 -12.79 18.69 -2.78
CA LEU A 128 -12.73 17.50 -3.60
C LEU A 128 -13.42 16.29 -2.94
N ILE A 129 -13.18 16.11 -1.64
CA ILE A 129 -13.69 14.96 -0.89
C ILE A 129 -15.16 15.14 -0.47
N TRP A 130 -15.56 16.33 0.03
CA TRP A 130 -16.87 16.55 0.64
C TRP A 130 -17.87 17.34 -0.19
N GLU A 131 -17.42 18.04 -1.22
CA GLU A 131 -18.27 18.87 -2.08
C GLU A 131 -18.13 18.49 -3.58
N PRO A 132 -18.22 17.19 -3.92
CA PRO A 132 -18.13 16.80 -5.32
C PRO A 132 -19.28 17.36 -6.14
N ARG A 133 -19.09 17.41 -7.46
CA ARG A 133 -20.16 17.71 -8.40
C ARG A 133 -21.23 16.62 -8.34
N ALA A 134 -22.38 16.96 -7.79
CA ALA A 134 -23.54 16.09 -7.69
C ALA A 134 -24.83 16.90 -7.84
N THR A 135 -25.91 16.25 -8.22
CA THR A 135 -27.25 16.84 -8.31
C THR A 135 -28.19 16.06 -7.38
N GLY A 136 -28.62 16.73 -6.30
CA GLY A 136 -29.39 16.07 -5.26
C GLY A 136 -28.60 14.94 -4.60
N ASP A 137 -29.13 13.72 -4.67
CA ASP A 137 -28.55 12.50 -4.10
C ASP A 137 -27.89 11.59 -5.16
N SER A 138 -27.47 12.14 -6.30
CA SER A 138 -26.90 11.41 -7.41
C SER A 138 -25.66 12.13 -7.99
N PHE A 139 -24.65 11.36 -8.35
CA PHE A 139 -23.61 11.81 -9.27
C PHE A 139 -24.17 11.97 -10.69
N ASP A 140 -23.40 12.58 -11.59
CA ASP A 140 -23.73 12.68 -12.99
C ASP A 140 -23.68 11.26 -13.63
N PRO A 141 -24.80 10.73 -14.18
CA PRO A 141 -24.83 9.37 -14.72
C PRO A 141 -23.87 9.16 -15.90
N GLU A 142 -23.59 10.19 -16.69
CA GLU A 142 -22.65 10.11 -17.81
C GLU A 142 -21.24 9.90 -17.29
N TYR A 143 -20.81 10.68 -16.28
CA TYR A 143 -19.51 10.52 -15.67
C TYR A 143 -19.36 9.16 -14.97
N VAL A 144 -20.40 8.67 -14.28
CA VAL A 144 -20.37 7.35 -13.68
C VAL A 144 -20.19 6.27 -14.74
N THR A 145 -20.89 6.37 -15.88
CA THR A 145 -20.72 5.43 -17.00
C THR A 145 -19.30 5.46 -17.56
N GLN A 146 -18.73 6.64 -17.72
CA GLN A 146 -17.35 6.81 -18.19
C GLN A 146 -16.35 6.18 -17.20
N GLU A 147 -16.51 6.43 -15.88
CA GLU A 147 -15.59 5.86 -14.89
C GLU A 147 -15.74 4.35 -14.73
N LYS A 148 -16.96 3.81 -14.86
CA LYS A 148 -17.15 2.36 -14.94
C LYS A 148 -16.38 1.77 -16.13
N THR A 149 -16.46 2.39 -17.29
CA THR A 149 -15.70 1.97 -18.49
C THR A 149 -14.19 2.06 -18.26
N ASN A 150 -13.72 3.12 -17.60
CA ASN A 150 -12.30 3.27 -17.27
C ASN A 150 -11.84 2.18 -16.29
N LEU A 151 -12.61 1.92 -15.23
CA LEU A 151 -12.31 0.88 -14.25
C LEU A 151 -12.35 -0.52 -14.89
N GLN A 152 -13.34 -0.78 -15.75
CA GLN A 152 -13.41 -2.02 -16.54
C GLN A 152 -12.11 -2.24 -17.32
N ARG A 153 -11.67 -1.23 -18.09
CA ARG A 153 -10.42 -1.32 -18.86
C ARG A 153 -9.20 -1.54 -17.96
N THR A 154 -9.17 -0.94 -16.78
CA THR A 154 -8.08 -1.16 -15.82
C THR A 154 -8.07 -2.60 -15.32
N ILE A 155 -9.22 -3.17 -14.97
CA ILE A 155 -9.33 -4.56 -14.52
C ILE A 155 -9.01 -5.54 -15.66
N GLU A 156 -9.54 -5.30 -16.86
CA GLU A 156 -9.25 -6.10 -18.06
C GLU A 156 -7.77 -6.00 -18.45
N GLY A 157 -7.16 -4.82 -18.32
CA GLY A 157 -5.76 -4.57 -18.61
C GLY A 157 -4.78 -5.22 -17.62
N LEU A 158 -5.25 -5.73 -16.49
CA LEU A 158 -4.38 -6.50 -15.57
C LEU A 158 -3.72 -7.68 -16.27
N VAL A 159 -4.42 -8.27 -17.23
CA VAL A 159 -3.91 -9.39 -18.03
C VAL A 159 -2.67 -9.01 -18.87
N ASP A 160 -2.43 -7.74 -19.15
CA ASP A 160 -1.27 -7.30 -19.93
C ASP A 160 0.04 -7.39 -19.12
N ASP A 161 -0.03 -7.19 -17.79
CA ASP A 161 1.06 -7.54 -16.87
C ASP A 161 0.89 -8.99 -16.37
N LYS A 162 1.47 -9.93 -17.11
CA LYS A 162 1.37 -11.37 -16.81
C LYS A 162 1.92 -11.75 -15.43
N GLY A 163 2.90 -10.99 -14.91
CA GLY A 163 3.45 -11.21 -13.57
C GLY A 163 2.45 -10.85 -12.48
N HIS A 164 1.90 -9.65 -12.56
CA HIS A 164 0.86 -9.17 -11.63
C HIS A 164 -0.41 -10.01 -11.74
N TYR A 165 -0.85 -10.32 -12.96
CA TYR A 165 -2.00 -11.22 -13.19
C TYR A 165 -1.82 -12.56 -12.50
N ALA A 166 -0.69 -13.23 -12.71
CA ALA A 166 -0.42 -14.54 -12.11
C ALA A 166 -0.39 -14.47 -10.57
N LEU A 167 0.15 -13.39 -10.01
CA LEU A 167 0.16 -13.17 -8.55
C LEU A 167 -1.27 -13.00 -8.02
N GLU A 168 -2.09 -12.14 -8.63
CA GLU A 168 -3.49 -11.95 -8.20
C GLU A 168 -4.33 -13.20 -8.36
N ARG A 169 -4.09 -14.01 -9.43
CA ARG A 169 -4.72 -15.32 -9.60
C ARG A 169 -4.30 -16.29 -8.49
N CYS A 170 -3.00 -16.34 -8.16
CA CYS A 170 -2.51 -17.14 -7.04
C CYS A 170 -3.14 -16.72 -5.70
N ILE A 171 -3.22 -15.43 -5.42
CA ILE A 171 -3.88 -14.89 -4.21
C ILE A 171 -5.36 -15.31 -4.18
N ARG A 172 -6.07 -15.19 -5.29
CA ARG A 172 -7.50 -15.54 -5.40
C ARG A 172 -7.75 -17.01 -5.12
N GLU A 173 -6.89 -17.89 -5.61
CA GLU A 173 -6.97 -19.35 -5.38
C GLU A 173 -6.55 -19.70 -3.94
N MET A 174 -5.43 -19.16 -3.47
CA MET A 174 -4.89 -19.41 -2.14
C MET A 174 -5.82 -18.94 -1.03
N CYS A 175 -6.43 -17.78 -1.21
CA CYS A 175 -7.30 -17.12 -0.25
C CYS A 175 -8.79 -17.27 -0.58
N ALA A 176 -9.21 -18.34 -1.28
CA ALA A 176 -10.60 -18.52 -1.75
C ALA A 176 -11.66 -18.38 -0.65
N GLY A 177 -11.32 -18.72 0.59
CA GLY A 177 -12.18 -18.59 1.77
C GLY A 177 -11.99 -17.29 2.59
N GLU A 178 -11.17 -16.35 2.11
CA GLU A 178 -10.80 -15.14 2.82
C GLU A 178 -11.17 -13.89 1.99
N GLU A 179 -11.49 -12.78 2.65
CA GLU A 179 -11.78 -11.53 1.94
C GLU A 179 -10.55 -10.99 1.18
N PHE A 180 -9.34 -11.34 1.62
CA PHE A 180 -8.07 -10.97 0.96
C PHE A 180 -7.97 -11.41 -0.52
N ARG A 181 -8.76 -12.42 -0.94
CA ARG A 181 -8.90 -12.84 -2.35
C ARG A 181 -9.38 -11.74 -3.29
N ARG A 182 -10.02 -10.69 -2.75
CA ARG A 182 -10.57 -9.59 -3.54
C ARG A 182 -9.45 -8.68 -4.02
N PHE A 183 -9.54 -8.28 -5.26
CA PHE A 183 -8.65 -7.26 -5.80
C PHE A 183 -9.08 -5.88 -5.28
N GLU A 184 -8.13 -4.98 -4.97
CA GLU A 184 -8.45 -3.69 -4.35
C GLU A 184 -9.27 -2.74 -5.22
N ILE A 185 -9.25 -2.92 -6.54
CA ILE A 185 -10.10 -2.15 -7.45
C ILE A 185 -11.41 -2.87 -7.80
N GLY A 186 -11.65 -4.07 -7.22
CA GLY A 186 -12.89 -4.83 -7.36
C GLY A 186 -12.92 -5.80 -8.52
N ASP A 187 -14.12 -6.21 -8.89
CA ASP A 187 -14.40 -7.22 -9.91
C ASP A 187 -15.30 -6.68 -11.02
N LEU A 188 -15.11 -7.18 -12.26
CA LEU A 188 -15.93 -6.80 -13.43
C LEU A 188 -17.43 -7.07 -13.22
N ALA A 189 -17.75 -8.19 -12.58
CA ALA A 189 -19.13 -8.58 -12.35
C ALA A 189 -19.93 -7.58 -11.51
N ASP A 190 -19.25 -6.85 -10.62
CA ASP A 190 -19.90 -5.87 -9.74
C ASP A 190 -20.28 -4.59 -10.47
N LEU A 191 -19.58 -4.26 -11.57
CA LEU A 191 -19.73 -2.97 -12.28
C LEU A 191 -21.15 -2.80 -12.85
N GLU A 192 -21.79 -3.88 -13.34
CA GLU A 192 -23.09 -3.78 -14.00
C GLU A 192 -24.15 -3.17 -13.07
N GLY A 193 -24.17 -3.59 -11.80
CA GLY A 193 -25.15 -3.15 -10.80
C GLY A 193 -24.89 -1.78 -10.17
N ILE A 194 -23.83 -1.05 -10.58
CA ILE A 194 -23.50 0.24 -9.99
C ILE A 194 -24.14 1.38 -10.80
N ASP A 195 -25.08 2.09 -10.20
CA ASP A 195 -25.68 3.31 -10.74
C ASP A 195 -25.18 4.57 -9.99
N ALA A 196 -25.53 5.74 -10.54
CA ALA A 196 -25.05 7.04 -10.03
C ALA A 196 -25.59 7.38 -8.63
N ARG A 197 -26.82 6.96 -8.29
CA ARG A 197 -27.42 7.17 -6.96
C ARG A 197 -26.77 6.24 -5.93
N ALA A 198 -26.62 4.96 -6.27
CA ALA A 198 -25.96 3.99 -5.39
C ALA A 198 -24.52 4.40 -5.09
N LEU A 199 -23.76 4.86 -6.11
CA LEU A 199 -22.40 5.34 -5.93
C LEU A 199 -22.35 6.60 -5.04
N HIS A 200 -23.26 7.55 -5.22
CA HIS A 200 -23.38 8.72 -4.35
C HIS A 200 -23.70 8.31 -2.91
N GLY A 201 -24.59 7.33 -2.70
CA GLY A 201 -24.87 6.78 -1.38
C GLY A 201 -23.64 6.16 -0.72
N THR A 202 -22.84 5.41 -1.47
CA THR A 202 -21.58 4.82 -0.99
C THR A 202 -20.56 5.92 -0.61
N TRP A 203 -20.41 6.98 -1.42
CA TRP A 203 -19.59 8.11 -1.09
C TRP A 203 -20.05 8.80 0.21
N ARG A 204 -21.35 9.11 0.34
CA ARG A 204 -21.89 9.72 1.56
C ARG A 204 -21.63 8.87 2.81
N HIS A 205 -21.83 7.55 2.69
CA HIS A 205 -21.54 6.63 3.78
C HIS A 205 -20.05 6.67 4.16
N LEU A 206 -19.18 6.66 3.17
CA LEU A 206 -17.72 6.71 3.37
C LEU A 206 -17.31 7.98 4.12
N VAL A 207 -17.65 9.17 3.60
CA VAL A 207 -17.19 10.45 4.17
C VAL A 207 -17.79 10.72 5.54
N ASP A 208 -18.98 10.18 5.85
CA ASP A 208 -19.65 10.35 7.13
C ASP A 208 -19.17 9.35 8.19
N ARG A 209 -18.91 8.09 7.80
CA ARG A 209 -18.75 7.01 8.78
C ARG A 209 -17.37 6.35 8.80
N ALA A 210 -16.63 6.34 7.69
CA ALA A 210 -15.35 5.64 7.63
C ALA A 210 -14.31 6.26 8.58
N PRO A 211 -13.44 5.45 9.20
CA PRO A 211 -12.24 5.98 9.86
C PRO A 211 -11.44 6.84 8.89
N LEU A 212 -11.00 8.01 9.36
CA LEU A 212 -10.20 8.94 8.57
C LEU A 212 -8.92 9.30 9.30
N ASP A 213 -7.80 9.01 8.65
CA ASP A 213 -6.49 9.48 9.02
C ASP A 213 -6.07 10.61 8.08
N VAL A 214 -5.63 11.74 8.63
CA VAL A 214 -5.08 12.86 7.88
C VAL A 214 -3.63 13.05 8.28
N TYR A 215 -2.74 12.80 7.35
CA TYR A 215 -1.30 12.99 7.48
C TYR A 215 -0.89 14.30 6.84
N ILE A 216 0.06 15.00 7.46
CA ILE A 216 0.77 16.13 6.86
C ILE A 216 2.25 16.04 7.20
N SER A 217 3.11 16.24 6.22
CA SER A 217 4.57 16.29 6.39
C SER A 217 5.17 17.42 5.56
N GLY A 218 6.13 18.13 6.14
CA GLY A 218 6.83 19.25 5.50
C GLY A 218 7.59 20.11 6.51
N ASP A 219 8.22 21.20 6.07
CA ASP A 219 8.80 22.22 6.95
C ASP A 219 7.69 23.13 7.50
N ILE A 220 6.95 22.63 8.49
CA ILE A 220 5.74 23.23 9.02
C ILE A 220 5.83 23.42 10.54
N ASP A 221 5.17 24.46 11.06
CA ASP A 221 4.92 24.60 12.49
C ASP A 221 3.78 23.64 12.89
N VAL A 222 4.07 22.73 13.81
CA VAL A 222 3.13 21.67 14.22
C VAL A 222 1.84 22.22 14.82
N SER A 223 1.92 23.30 15.62
CA SER A 223 0.74 23.90 16.25
C SER A 223 -0.15 24.57 15.21
N ALA A 224 0.45 25.36 14.31
CA ALA A 224 -0.28 26.02 13.23
C ALA A 224 -0.91 25.00 12.26
N ALA A 225 -0.18 23.92 11.92
CA ALA A 225 -0.70 22.84 11.09
C ALA A 225 -1.88 22.12 11.76
N ARG A 226 -1.78 21.85 13.07
CA ARG A 226 -2.87 21.22 13.84
C ARG A 226 -4.12 22.08 13.83
N ASP A 227 -3.99 23.38 14.07
CA ASP A 227 -5.13 24.31 14.10
C ASP A 227 -5.77 24.44 12.71
N LEU A 228 -4.95 24.51 11.66
CA LEU A 228 -5.43 24.55 10.28
C LEU A 228 -6.15 23.25 9.90
N LEU A 229 -5.58 22.09 10.22
CA LEU A 229 -6.22 20.78 9.92
C LEU A 229 -7.53 20.62 10.74
N ARG A 230 -7.59 21.12 11.98
CA ARG A 230 -8.83 21.13 12.78
C ARG A 230 -9.90 22.00 12.13
N GLU A 231 -9.55 23.16 11.62
CA GLU A 231 -10.47 24.04 10.89
C GLU A 231 -11.02 23.34 9.64
N ILE A 232 -10.16 22.74 8.83
CA ILE A 232 -10.50 22.16 7.53
C ILE A 232 -11.26 20.82 7.67
N PHE A 233 -10.82 19.94 8.58
CA PHE A 233 -11.33 18.55 8.70
C PHE A 233 -12.23 18.33 9.93
N GLY A 234 -12.44 19.36 10.77
CA GLY A 234 -13.21 19.26 12.00
C GLY A 234 -14.74 19.37 11.85
N HIS A 235 -15.27 19.36 10.62
CA HIS A 235 -16.72 19.40 10.38
C HIS A 235 -17.43 18.13 10.91
N PRO A 236 -18.73 18.20 11.25
CA PRO A 236 -19.46 17.08 11.84
C PRO A 236 -19.48 15.86 10.92
N ARG A 237 -19.18 14.69 11.48
CA ARG A 237 -19.31 13.36 10.88
C ARG A 237 -19.46 12.30 11.99
N ARG A 238 -19.99 11.14 11.68
CA ARG A 238 -20.18 10.09 12.68
C ARG A 238 -18.90 9.34 13.01
N GLY A 239 -18.10 8.95 12.00
CA GLY A 239 -16.82 8.27 12.20
C GLY A 239 -16.95 6.91 12.93
N ASP A 240 -18.09 6.26 12.82
CA ASP A 240 -18.48 5.10 13.64
C ASP A 240 -18.34 3.74 12.93
N LEU A 241 -17.82 3.72 11.70
CA LEU A 241 -17.52 2.47 11.01
C LEU A 241 -16.30 1.80 11.65
N LEU A 242 -16.49 0.56 12.08
CA LEU A 242 -15.40 -0.24 12.64
C LEU A 242 -14.73 -1.05 11.53
N LEU A 243 -13.41 -1.05 11.54
CA LEU A 243 -12.63 -1.96 10.70
C LEU A 243 -12.65 -3.36 11.32
N SER A 244 -12.59 -4.39 10.47
CA SER A 244 -12.45 -5.77 10.91
C SER A 244 -11.23 -5.92 11.81
N SER A 245 -11.34 -6.78 12.81
CA SER A 245 -10.23 -7.15 13.69
C SER A 245 -9.20 -8.00 12.93
N ARG A 246 -8.18 -8.46 13.66
CA ARG A 246 -7.14 -9.36 13.16
C ARG A 246 -7.72 -10.46 12.25
N PRO A 247 -7.12 -10.69 11.05
CA PRO A 247 -7.51 -11.79 10.16
C PRO A 247 -7.43 -13.14 10.89
N ALA A 248 -8.37 -14.04 10.60
CA ALA A 248 -8.32 -15.39 11.14
C ALA A 248 -7.07 -16.13 10.63
N GLU A 249 -6.47 -16.95 11.50
CA GLU A 249 -5.43 -17.89 11.07
C GLU A 249 -6.08 -18.99 10.23
N VAL A 250 -5.53 -19.23 9.05
CA VAL A 250 -6.01 -20.28 8.15
C VAL A 250 -5.03 -21.45 8.22
N ALA A 251 -5.56 -22.64 8.54
CA ALA A 251 -4.76 -23.85 8.52
C ALA A 251 -4.36 -24.23 7.08
N VAL A 252 -3.10 -24.60 6.89
CA VAL A 252 -2.60 -25.05 5.59
C VAL A 252 -3.01 -26.52 5.42
N GLY A 253 -3.72 -26.83 4.32
CA GLY A 253 -4.02 -28.19 3.90
C GLY A 253 -2.95 -28.76 2.97
N GLU A 254 -3.33 -29.74 2.15
CA GLU A 254 -2.48 -30.22 1.07
C GLU A 254 -2.27 -29.10 0.03
N PRO A 255 -1.05 -28.91 -0.49
CA PRO A 255 -0.77 -27.90 -1.50
C PRO A 255 -1.62 -28.08 -2.76
N ARG A 256 -2.18 -26.98 -3.26
CA ARG A 256 -2.98 -26.97 -4.48
C ARG A 256 -2.10 -26.57 -5.66
N SER A 257 -2.25 -27.24 -6.80
CA SER A 257 -1.65 -26.82 -8.07
C SER A 257 -2.75 -26.39 -9.03
N VAL A 258 -2.65 -25.16 -9.51
CA VAL A 258 -3.60 -24.53 -10.44
C VAL A 258 -2.85 -24.14 -11.70
N GLN A 259 -3.34 -24.57 -12.85
CA GLN A 259 -2.78 -24.20 -14.14
C GLN A 259 -3.80 -23.45 -14.97
N GLU A 260 -3.37 -22.35 -15.57
CA GLU A 260 -4.17 -21.57 -16.50
C GLU A 260 -3.44 -21.43 -17.84
N ARG A 261 -4.19 -21.60 -18.94
CA ARG A 261 -3.62 -21.43 -20.29
C ARG A 261 -3.98 -20.08 -20.84
N MET A 262 -2.98 -19.40 -21.37
CA MET A 262 -3.14 -18.10 -22.01
C MET A 262 -2.05 -17.96 -23.08
N ASP A 263 -2.34 -17.22 -24.15
CA ASP A 263 -1.32 -16.87 -25.15
C ASP A 263 -0.26 -15.96 -24.50
N VAL A 264 0.87 -16.55 -24.12
CA VAL A 264 1.97 -15.87 -23.43
C VAL A 264 3.30 -16.22 -24.04
N ASN A 265 4.15 -15.22 -24.22
CA ASN A 265 5.52 -15.43 -24.66
C ASN A 265 6.41 -16.04 -23.57
N GLN A 266 6.03 -15.86 -22.30
CA GLN A 266 6.73 -16.36 -21.13
C GLN A 266 5.72 -16.82 -20.09
N CYS A 267 5.89 -18.06 -19.62
CA CYS A 267 5.08 -18.60 -18.54
C CYS A 267 5.39 -17.89 -17.21
N ARG A 268 4.41 -17.85 -16.32
CA ARG A 268 4.56 -17.31 -14.97
C ARG A 268 4.25 -18.36 -13.93
N LEU A 269 5.22 -18.64 -13.06
CA LEU A 269 5.07 -19.52 -11.91
C LEU A 269 4.98 -18.66 -10.66
N VAL A 270 3.94 -18.86 -9.86
CA VAL A 270 3.79 -18.23 -8.55
C VAL A 270 3.53 -19.30 -7.50
N LEU A 271 4.38 -19.32 -6.45
CA LEU A 271 4.21 -20.19 -5.30
C LEU A 271 3.79 -19.37 -4.09
N GLY A 272 2.63 -19.65 -3.52
CA GLY A 272 2.11 -19.02 -2.31
C GLY A 272 2.40 -19.89 -1.08
N TYR A 273 3.06 -19.30 -0.09
CA TYR A 273 3.39 -19.94 1.20
C TYR A 273 2.68 -19.22 2.33
N ARG A 274 2.27 -19.96 3.37
CA ARG A 274 1.84 -19.42 4.67
C ARG A 274 2.94 -19.63 5.69
N HIS A 275 3.15 -18.64 6.58
CA HIS A 275 4.20 -18.70 7.61
C HIS A 275 3.73 -18.24 9.00
N GLY A 276 2.56 -17.62 9.11
CA GLY A 276 1.96 -17.22 10.39
C GLY A 276 2.68 -16.10 11.17
N VAL A 277 3.80 -15.56 10.67
CA VAL A 277 4.47 -14.40 11.26
C VAL A 277 3.84 -13.13 10.67
N THR A 278 3.29 -12.28 11.53
CA THR A 278 2.54 -11.10 11.09
C THR A 278 2.90 -9.88 11.94
N TYR A 279 2.40 -8.71 11.56
CA TYR A 279 2.46 -7.53 12.42
C TYR A 279 1.80 -7.74 13.79
N PHE A 280 0.90 -8.72 13.95
CA PHE A 280 0.27 -9.04 15.24
C PHE A 280 1.14 -9.89 16.15
N GLY A 281 2.16 -10.56 15.62
CA GLY A 281 3.08 -11.38 16.41
C GLY A 281 4.08 -12.16 15.58
N GLY A 282 5.13 -12.60 16.25
CA GLY A 282 6.24 -13.32 15.67
C GLY A 282 7.47 -12.45 15.43
N ASP A 283 8.48 -13.02 14.80
CA ASP A 283 9.76 -12.38 14.50
C ASP A 283 9.72 -11.69 13.12
N LEU A 284 9.26 -10.43 13.10
CA LEU A 284 9.15 -9.66 11.83
C LEU A 284 10.52 -9.36 11.21
N GLU A 285 11.50 -8.99 12.02
CA GLU A 285 12.84 -8.66 11.54
C GLU A 285 13.52 -9.91 10.97
N GLY A 286 13.39 -11.07 11.67
CA GLY A 286 13.86 -12.35 11.15
C GLY A 286 13.18 -12.77 9.84
N LEU A 287 11.85 -12.54 9.74
CA LEU A 287 11.09 -12.81 8.53
C LEU A 287 11.54 -11.93 7.35
N VAL A 288 11.72 -10.63 7.58
CA VAL A 288 12.16 -9.67 6.55
C VAL A 288 13.57 -10.04 6.06
N MET A 289 14.48 -10.34 6.98
CA MET A 289 15.84 -10.79 6.63
C MET A 289 15.81 -12.13 5.88
N MET A 290 15.00 -13.09 6.31
CA MET A 290 14.81 -14.37 5.62
C MET A 290 14.35 -14.15 4.16
N ASN A 291 13.34 -13.30 3.94
CA ASN A 291 12.86 -12.97 2.61
C ASN A 291 13.92 -12.22 1.77
N GLY A 292 14.71 -11.35 2.42
CA GLY A 292 15.83 -10.66 1.79
C GLY A 292 16.87 -11.61 1.21
N VAL A 293 17.29 -12.61 2.00
CA VAL A 293 18.20 -13.67 1.57
C VAL A 293 17.54 -14.58 0.53
N LEU A 294 16.23 -14.87 0.68
CA LEU A 294 15.52 -15.75 -0.27
C LEU A 294 15.39 -15.11 -1.65
N GLY A 295 14.78 -13.92 -1.77
CA GLY A 295 14.40 -13.44 -3.10
C GLY A 295 14.14 -11.93 -3.25
N SER A 296 14.48 -11.05 -2.28
CA SER A 296 14.18 -9.60 -2.42
C SER A 296 15.23 -8.83 -3.20
N PHE A 297 16.44 -9.35 -3.36
CA PHE A 297 17.58 -8.63 -3.92
C PHE A 297 18.29 -9.42 -5.02
N SER A 298 19.13 -8.76 -5.82
CA SER A 298 19.94 -9.40 -6.87
C SER A 298 21.02 -10.36 -6.32
N HIS A 299 21.41 -10.24 -5.07
CA HIS A 299 22.30 -11.18 -4.38
C HIS A 299 21.55 -12.34 -3.70
N SER A 300 20.23 -12.38 -3.77
CA SER A 300 19.40 -13.41 -3.11
C SER A 300 19.55 -14.80 -3.73
N LYS A 301 19.23 -15.83 -2.95
CA LYS A 301 19.34 -17.23 -3.38
C LYS A 301 18.53 -17.53 -4.63
N LEU A 302 17.30 -17.04 -4.75
CA LEU A 302 16.48 -17.27 -5.94
C LEU A 302 17.07 -16.59 -7.17
N PHE A 303 17.47 -15.34 -7.06
CA PHE A 303 18.08 -14.62 -8.18
C PHE A 303 19.36 -15.32 -8.64
N GLN A 304 20.25 -15.67 -7.71
CA GLN A 304 21.53 -16.30 -8.02
C GLN A 304 21.40 -17.72 -8.57
N ASN A 305 20.49 -18.55 -8.03
CA ASN A 305 20.45 -19.96 -8.38
C ASN A 305 19.45 -20.28 -9.50
N VAL A 306 18.34 -19.54 -9.62
CA VAL A 306 17.35 -19.76 -10.69
C VAL A 306 17.71 -18.97 -11.95
N ARG A 307 18.04 -17.66 -11.79
CA ARG A 307 18.30 -16.77 -12.92
C ARG A 307 19.76 -16.85 -13.39
N GLU A 308 20.71 -16.56 -12.51
CA GLU A 308 22.13 -16.41 -12.93
C GLU A 308 22.79 -17.74 -13.24
N LYS A 309 22.82 -18.69 -12.29
CA LYS A 309 23.53 -19.96 -12.45
C LYS A 309 22.80 -20.94 -13.37
N ALA A 310 21.50 -21.14 -13.16
CA ALA A 310 20.73 -22.08 -13.94
C ALA A 310 20.26 -21.52 -15.27
N SER A 311 20.15 -20.20 -15.40
CA SER A 311 19.61 -19.50 -16.59
C SER A 311 18.20 -19.99 -16.99
N LEU A 312 17.37 -20.34 -16.00
CA LEU A 312 16.04 -20.92 -16.22
C LEU A 312 14.91 -19.89 -16.14
N ALA A 313 15.20 -18.71 -15.61
CA ALA A 313 14.21 -17.65 -15.43
C ALA A 313 14.77 -16.30 -15.87
N TYR A 314 13.89 -15.45 -16.40
CA TYR A 314 14.20 -14.05 -16.68
C TYR A 314 14.20 -13.22 -15.38
N ASP A 315 13.24 -13.50 -14.51
CA ASP A 315 13.10 -12.94 -13.17
C ASP A 315 12.77 -14.04 -12.16
N ALA A 316 13.30 -13.90 -10.96
CA ALA A 316 12.99 -14.77 -9.81
C ALA A 316 13.09 -13.95 -8.54
N HIS A 317 11.97 -13.79 -7.85
CA HIS A 317 11.91 -12.97 -6.64
C HIS A 317 10.89 -13.49 -5.64
N SER A 318 10.96 -12.99 -4.40
CA SER A 318 9.96 -13.26 -3.37
C SER A 318 9.46 -11.97 -2.71
N ALA A 319 8.20 -11.97 -2.29
CA ALA A 319 7.53 -10.84 -1.63
C ALA A 319 6.71 -11.32 -0.43
N LEU A 320 6.67 -10.51 0.63
CA LEU A 320 5.90 -10.77 1.84
C LEU A 320 4.61 -9.98 1.87
N GLU A 321 3.52 -10.62 2.26
CA GLU A 321 2.32 -9.98 2.77
C GLU A 321 2.25 -10.23 4.30
N LYS A 322 2.67 -9.23 5.07
CA LYS A 322 2.93 -9.37 6.52
C LYS A 322 1.68 -9.29 7.39
N THR A 323 0.55 -8.82 6.85
CA THR A 323 -0.73 -8.75 7.58
C THR A 323 -1.37 -10.13 7.68
N LYS A 324 -1.32 -10.89 6.57
CA LYS A 324 -1.91 -12.23 6.45
C LYS A 324 -0.92 -13.36 6.75
N GLY A 325 0.37 -13.03 6.84
CA GLY A 325 1.42 -14.04 7.04
C GLY A 325 1.68 -14.88 5.78
N LEU A 326 1.74 -14.22 4.61
CA LEU A 326 1.96 -14.88 3.31
C LEU A 326 3.29 -14.49 2.71
N LEU A 327 3.87 -15.41 1.94
CA LEU A 327 5.03 -15.18 1.09
C LEU A 327 4.73 -15.71 -0.30
N PHE A 328 5.04 -14.92 -1.31
CA PHE A 328 4.92 -15.32 -2.71
C PHE A 328 6.30 -15.38 -3.35
N VAL A 329 6.58 -16.48 -4.05
CA VAL A 329 7.74 -16.62 -4.94
C VAL A 329 7.23 -16.55 -6.37
N SER A 330 7.77 -15.63 -7.17
CA SER A 330 7.36 -15.41 -8.56
C SER A 330 8.53 -15.57 -9.50
N CYS A 331 8.32 -16.30 -10.60
CA CYS A 331 9.33 -16.54 -11.62
C CYS A 331 8.73 -16.48 -13.03
N GLY A 332 9.45 -15.82 -13.95
CA GLY A 332 9.19 -15.89 -15.39
C GLY A 332 10.04 -16.96 -16.04
N ILE A 333 9.43 -18.02 -16.57
CA ILE A 333 10.12 -19.24 -17.02
C ILE A 333 9.63 -19.72 -18.37
N ALA A 334 10.41 -20.59 -19.04
CA ALA A 334 9.92 -21.41 -20.16
C ALA A 334 9.15 -22.61 -19.60
N ALA A 335 8.15 -23.09 -20.34
CA ALA A 335 7.24 -24.15 -19.86
C ALA A 335 7.98 -25.45 -19.51
N GLU A 336 8.99 -25.82 -20.29
CA GLU A 336 9.82 -27.01 -20.08
C GLU A 336 10.67 -26.95 -18.80
N ASN A 337 10.91 -25.75 -18.27
CA ASN A 337 11.73 -25.55 -17.08
C ASN A 337 10.95 -25.65 -15.76
N HIS A 338 9.62 -25.80 -15.82
CA HIS A 338 8.73 -25.77 -14.67
C HIS A 338 9.19 -26.69 -13.52
N GLY A 339 9.39 -28.00 -13.78
CA GLY A 339 9.78 -28.96 -12.75
C GLY A 339 11.15 -28.63 -12.13
N LYS A 340 12.12 -28.26 -12.97
CA LYS A 340 13.47 -27.93 -12.49
C LYS A 340 13.51 -26.65 -11.64
N VAL A 341 12.69 -25.65 -11.99
CA VAL A 341 12.59 -24.41 -11.19
C VAL A 341 11.95 -24.69 -9.84
N LEU A 342 10.91 -25.54 -9.78
CA LEU A 342 10.31 -25.99 -8.51
C LEU A 342 11.34 -26.69 -7.61
N GLU A 343 12.15 -27.58 -8.16
CA GLU A 343 13.22 -28.27 -7.42
C GLU A 343 14.21 -27.27 -6.82
N ILE A 344 14.72 -26.31 -7.63
CA ILE A 344 15.67 -25.31 -7.16
C ILE A 344 15.05 -24.43 -6.07
N ILE A 345 13.80 -23.96 -6.23
CA ILE A 345 13.13 -23.16 -5.21
C ILE A 345 13.01 -23.94 -3.90
N ALA A 346 12.60 -25.21 -3.97
CA ALA A 346 12.51 -26.08 -2.80
C ALA A 346 13.86 -26.28 -2.10
N GLU A 347 14.95 -26.44 -2.88
CA GLU A 347 16.31 -26.51 -2.36
C GLU A 347 16.73 -25.23 -1.64
N GLN A 348 16.45 -24.04 -2.22
CA GLN A 348 16.81 -22.77 -1.58
C GLN A 348 16.03 -22.55 -0.28
N ILE A 349 14.75 -22.93 -0.22
CA ILE A 349 13.97 -22.86 1.03
C ILE A 349 14.52 -23.83 2.07
N ARG A 350 14.89 -25.05 1.67
CA ARG A 350 15.51 -26.04 2.57
C ARG A 350 16.84 -25.54 3.11
N ALA A 351 17.69 -24.98 2.25
CA ALA A 351 18.96 -24.37 2.65
C ALA A 351 18.74 -23.30 3.74
N LEU A 352 17.73 -22.42 3.58
CA LEU A 352 17.38 -21.44 4.63
C LEU A 352 16.91 -22.10 5.93
N GLN A 353 16.11 -23.17 5.84
CA GLN A 353 15.64 -23.94 7.03
C GLN A 353 16.79 -24.60 7.79
N GLU A 354 17.84 -25.02 7.10
CA GLU A 354 19.07 -25.60 7.63
C GLU A 354 20.09 -24.54 8.13
N GLY A 355 19.77 -23.25 7.93
CA GLY A 355 20.66 -22.14 8.31
C GLY A 355 21.83 -21.93 7.32
N ASP A 356 21.79 -22.51 6.14
CA ASP A 356 22.80 -22.31 5.09
C ASP A 356 22.65 -20.91 4.46
N VAL A 357 23.18 -19.95 5.19
CA VAL A 357 23.28 -18.54 4.80
C VAL A 357 24.73 -18.11 4.98
N SER A 358 25.38 -17.73 3.91
CA SER A 358 26.76 -17.23 3.94
C SER A 358 26.86 -15.86 4.61
N ASP A 359 28.05 -15.50 5.11
CA ASP A 359 28.30 -14.17 5.66
C ASP A 359 28.08 -13.07 4.62
N VAL A 360 28.38 -13.35 3.36
CA VAL A 360 28.17 -12.41 2.23
C VAL A 360 26.69 -12.15 2.03
N GLU A 361 25.84 -13.19 1.95
CA GLU A 361 24.40 -13.06 1.79
C GLU A 361 23.78 -12.30 2.98
N LEU A 362 24.15 -12.65 4.19
CA LEU A 362 23.62 -12.03 5.42
C LEU A 362 24.01 -10.55 5.49
N THR A 363 25.29 -10.23 5.23
CA THR A 363 25.79 -8.86 5.30
C THR A 363 25.19 -7.99 4.20
N ALA A 364 25.19 -8.45 2.94
CA ALA A 364 24.61 -7.72 1.82
C ALA A 364 23.12 -7.46 2.00
N THR A 365 22.38 -8.44 2.53
CA THR A 365 20.94 -8.29 2.82
C THR A 365 20.71 -7.25 3.91
N ARG A 366 21.47 -7.31 5.00
CA ARG A 366 21.39 -6.36 6.10
C ARG A 366 21.68 -4.94 5.64
N GLU A 367 22.78 -4.73 4.93
CA GLU A 367 23.16 -3.43 4.38
C GLU A 367 22.11 -2.87 3.42
N SER A 368 21.53 -3.71 2.56
CA SER A 368 20.45 -3.32 1.65
C SER A 368 19.22 -2.79 2.39
N PHE A 369 18.79 -3.48 3.45
CA PHE A 369 17.67 -3.00 4.27
C PHE A 369 18.03 -1.74 5.07
N LEU A 370 19.22 -1.64 5.65
CA LEU A 370 19.64 -0.45 6.38
C LEU A 370 19.74 0.76 5.46
N ASN A 371 20.21 0.60 4.24
CA ASN A 371 20.24 1.65 3.22
C ASN A 371 18.81 2.06 2.83
N HIS A 372 17.89 1.11 2.63
CA HIS A 372 16.48 1.42 2.36
C HIS A 372 15.84 2.24 3.49
N LEU A 373 16.09 1.87 4.76
CA LEU A 373 15.61 2.64 5.91
C LEU A 373 16.17 4.07 5.94
N THR A 374 17.42 4.26 5.51
CA THR A 374 18.03 5.58 5.41
C THR A 374 17.40 6.42 4.29
N MET A 375 17.10 5.80 3.13
CA MET A 375 16.39 6.48 2.04
C MET A 375 14.95 6.83 2.41
N MET A 376 14.27 5.98 3.17
CA MET A 376 12.91 6.22 3.66
C MET A 376 12.82 7.51 4.50
N GLU A 377 13.86 7.89 5.26
CA GLU A 377 13.88 9.12 6.06
C GLU A 377 13.73 10.40 5.21
N ASP A 378 14.01 10.33 3.91
CA ASP A 378 13.87 11.43 2.95
C ASP A 378 12.58 11.31 2.11
N SER A 379 11.72 10.32 2.39
CA SER A 379 10.46 10.06 1.68
C SER A 379 9.23 10.22 2.59
N PRO A 380 8.59 11.40 2.64
CA PRO A 380 7.38 11.61 3.44
C PRO A 380 6.27 10.59 3.16
N SER A 381 6.12 10.19 1.90
CA SER A 381 5.10 9.21 1.50
C SER A 381 5.36 7.84 2.11
N GLU A 382 6.62 7.38 2.12
CA GLU A 382 6.98 6.08 2.71
C GLU A 382 6.84 6.10 4.24
N ILE A 383 7.27 7.20 4.88
CA ILE A 383 7.11 7.39 6.34
C ILE A 383 5.63 7.30 6.72
N MET A 384 4.75 8.01 6.00
CA MET A 384 3.29 7.96 6.22
C MET A 384 2.73 6.54 6.02
N GLU A 385 3.21 5.81 4.99
CA GLU A 385 2.73 4.46 4.72
C GLU A 385 3.16 3.48 5.81
N VAL A 386 4.42 3.52 6.22
CA VAL A 386 4.94 2.66 7.28
C VAL A 386 4.21 2.94 8.60
N ASP A 387 4.09 4.22 9.01
CA ASP A 387 3.36 4.59 10.22
C ASP A 387 1.92 4.05 10.18
N ARG A 388 1.23 4.27 9.05
CA ARG A 388 -0.14 3.83 8.86
C ARG A 388 -0.28 2.31 8.97
N VAL A 389 0.59 1.55 8.29
CA VAL A 389 0.56 0.08 8.34
C VAL A 389 0.73 -0.42 9.78
N TRP A 390 1.73 0.09 10.51
CA TRP A 390 1.95 -0.31 11.89
C TRP A 390 0.77 0.03 12.80
N ARG A 391 0.18 1.21 12.62
CA ARG A 391 -0.99 1.66 13.41
C ARG A 391 -2.26 0.86 13.15
N LEU A 392 -2.51 0.46 11.90
CA LEU A 392 -3.62 -0.46 11.59
C LEU A 392 -3.50 -1.78 12.37
N HIS A 393 -2.29 -2.17 12.73
CA HIS A 393 -2.01 -3.35 13.54
C HIS A 393 -1.92 -3.06 15.06
N GLY A 394 -2.31 -1.84 15.48
CA GLY A 394 -2.26 -1.42 16.90
C GLY A 394 -0.84 -1.24 17.45
N ARG A 395 0.14 -1.00 16.56
CA ARG A 395 1.56 -0.83 16.92
C ARG A 395 2.04 0.55 16.49
N GLU A 396 3.13 1.00 17.08
CA GLU A 396 3.87 2.18 16.66
C GLU A 396 5.16 1.77 15.98
N PHE A 397 5.49 2.45 14.89
CA PHE A 397 6.77 2.28 14.21
C PHE A 397 7.83 3.10 14.91
N ASP A 398 8.92 2.46 15.28
CA ASP A 398 10.14 3.05 15.84
C ASP A 398 11.29 2.66 14.92
N LEU A 399 11.78 3.62 14.13
CA LEU A 399 12.83 3.39 13.15
C LEU A 399 14.13 2.92 13.81
N GLY A 400 14.50 3.52 14.94
CA GLY A 400 15.72 3.16 15.67
C GLY A 400 15.68 1.72 16.15
N ARG A 401 14.60 1.34 16.81
CA ARG A 401 14.38 -0.03 17.28
C ARG A 401 14.33 -1.04 16.13
N TYR A 402 13.63 -0.71 15.05
CA TYR A 402 13.53 -1.59 13.88
C TYR A 402 14.89 -1.79 13.20
N ARG A 403 15.68 -0.71 13.09
CA ARG A 403 17.05 -0.74 12.56
C ARG A 403 17.96 -1.64 13.40
N GLU A 404 17.93 -1.51 14.72
CA GLU A 404 18.71 -2.39 15.62
C GLU A 404 18.20 -3.84 15.53
N GLY A 405 16.89 -4.06 15.50
CA GLY A 405 16.31 -5.39 15.33
C GLY A 405 16.81 -6.12 14.07
N LEU A 406 16.95 -5.40 12.94
CA LEU A 406 17.53 -5.97 11.70
C LEU A 406 19.03 -6.30 11.83
N LYS A 407 19.80 -5.46 12.54
CA LYS A 407 21.24 -5.72 12.79
C LYS A 407 21.45 -6.98 13.60
N ASP A 408 20.56 -7.27 14.56
CA ASP A 408 20.62 -8.40 15.46
C ASP A 408 20.16 -9.73 14.86
N VAL A 409 19.64 -9.73 13.61
CA VAL A 409 19.21 -10.96 12.98
C VAL A 409 20.41 -11.79 12.56
N GLY A 410 20.53 -13.00 13.13
CA GLY A 410 21.48 -14.04 12.75
C GLY A 410 20.84 -15.17 11.94
N ARG A 411 21.65 -16.16 11.57
CA ARG A 411 21.22 -17.31 10.77
C ARG A 411 20.10 -18.11 11.46
N ASP A 412 20.19 -18.27 12.78
CA ASP A 412 19.21 -19.06 13.55
C ASP A 412 17.80 -18.45 13.45
N ARG A 413 17.68 -17.10 13.51
CA ARG A 413 16.40 -16.41 13.37
C ARG A 413 15.85 -16.55 11.93
N ILE A 414 16.72 -16.49 10.93
CA ILE A 414 16.36 -16.73 9.53
C ILE A 414 15.85 -18.16 9.37
N ALA A 415 16.57 -19.17 9.87
CA ALA A 415 16.18 -20.58 9.81
C ALA A 415 14.85 -20.85 10.52
N ALA A 416 14.66 -20.23 11.70
CA ALA A 416 13.41 -20.33 12.45
C ALA A 416 12.20 -19.75 11.70
N CYS A 417 12.39 -18.65 10.97
CA CYS A 417 11.36 -18.08 10.09
C CYS A 417 11.11 -18.95 8.85
N ALA A 418 12.17 -19.44 8.19
CA ALA A 418 12.07 -20.33 7.03
C ALA A 418 11.38 -21.66 7.36
N SER A 419 11.61 -22.19 8.57
CA SER A 419 10.97 -23.42 9.05
C SER A 419 9.46 -23.33 9.23
N LYS A 420 8.91 -22.10 9.24
CA LYS A 420 7.46 -21.87 9.30
C LYS A 420 6.80 -21.85 7.94
N LEU A 421 7.56 -21.76 6.85
CA LEU A 421 7.01 -21.75 5.50
C LEU A 421 6.31 -23.06 5.17
N ARG A 422 5.05 -22.96 4.74
CA ARG A 422 4.24 -24.08 4.27
C ARG A 422 3.68 -23.70 2.91
N LEU A 423 4.04 -24.48 1.88
CA LEU A 423 3.44 -24.29 0.56
C LEU A 423 1.93 -24.51 0.64
N ASP A 424 1.16 -23.57 0.14
CA ASP A 424 -0.31 -23.65 0.07
C ASP A 424 -0.78 -23.79 -1.38
N THR A 425 -0.27 -22.93 -2.26
CA THR A 425 -0.77 -22.90 -3.64
C THR A 425 0.41 -22.70 -4.62
N GLU A 426 0.39 -23.49 -5.67
CA GLU A 426 1.16 -23.30 -6.88
C GLU A 426 0.22 -22.81 -7.98
N PHE A 427 0.52 -21.69 -8.60
CA PHE A 427 -0.18 -21.18 -9.77
C PHE A 427 0.76 -21.08 -10.97
N PHE A 428 0.37 -21.70 -12.08
CA PHE A 428 1.19 -21.75 -13.30
C PHE A 428 0.39 -21.24 -14.50
N LEU A 429 0.70 -20.00 -14.93
CA LEU A 429 0.22 -19.43 -16.18
C LEU A 429 1.12 -19.90 -17.31
N ARG A 430 0.57 -20.65 -18.25
CA ARG A 430 1.32 -21.29 -19.34
C ARG A 430 0.67 -21.04 -20.70
N SER A 431 1.48 -21.16 -21.77
CA SER A 431 1.03 -21.19 -23.16
C SER A 431 0.25 -22.48 -23.49
#